data_7d936cbb4dfe4ca8c7e46e3d178d8fd6
#
_entry.id   7d936cbb4dfe4ca8c7e46e3d178d8fd6
#
_cell.length_a   1.000
_cell.length_b   1.000
_cell.length_c   1.000
_cell.angle_alpha   90.00
_cell.angle_beta   90.00
_cell.angle_gamma   90.00
#
_symmetry.space_group_name_H-M   'P 1'
#
loop_
_entity.id
_entity.type
_entity.pdbx_description
1 polymer ?
#
loop_
_entity_poly.entity_id
_entity_poly.type
_entity_poly.pdbx_seq_one_letter_code
_entity_poly.pdbx_strand_id
1 'polypeptide(L)'
;MADLVYLRLKEPFGENLQKLKRDAAEAFPNQTVGFESLEQKMADSYNSVRVFRNATLLAAIAILFITLMGLIGYINDELQRRSKEIAIRKVNGAESFVILEMLVQDVLWISFPAVVAGTLGAWYVGGLWMEQFAVTVGSLVPYYVCVAIVVLILIVSCVISKTWRIANENPVKSIKSE
;
A
#
# COMPACT_ATOMS: atom_id res chain seq x y z
N MET A 1 -2.68 -33.51 -23.13
CA MET A 1 -2.22 -33.33 -21.76
C MET A 1 -0.75 -33.67 -21.77
N ALA A 2 0.13 -32.77 -21.37
CA ALA A 2 1.57 -33.08 -21.28
C ALA A 2 1.77 -33.70 -19.89
N ASP A 3 2.19 -34.97 -19.85
CA ASP A 3 2.50 -35.64 -18.60
C ASP A 3 3.84 -35.11 -18.07
N LEU A 4 3.79 -34.47 -16.90
CA LEU A 4 4.96 -33.97 -16.21
C LEU A 4 5.54 -35.07 -15.31
N VAL A 5 6.79 -35.45 -15.57
CA VAL A 5 7.50 -36.43 -14.73
C VAL A 5 8.62 -35.73 -13.97
N TYR A 6 8.64 -35.85 -12.66
CA TYR A 6 9.69 -35.31 -11.80
C TYR A 6 10.77 -36.36 -11.58
N LEU A 7 12.02 -36.02 -11.93
CA LEU A 7 13.17 -36.89 -11.75
C LEU A 7 14.18 -36.22 -10.79
N ARG A 8 14.67 -36.99 -9.82
CA ARG A 8 15.75 -36.56 -8.92
C ARG A 8 17.05 -37.14 -9.42
N LEU A 9 17.94 -36.29 -9.92
CA LEU A 9 19.29 -36.70 -10.35
C LEU A 9 20.24 -36.74 -9.16
N LYS A 10 21.12 -37.79 -9.16
CA LYS A 10 22.26 -37.87 -8.24
C LYS A 10 23.43 -37.04 -8.77
N GLU A 11 24.36 -36.66 -7.90
CA GLU A 11 25.64 -36.06 -8.29
C GLU A 11 26.53 -37.04 -9.04
N PRO A 12 27.31 -36.62 -10.05
CA PRO A 12 27.44 -35.27 -10.58
C PRO A 12 26.28 -34.89 -11.53
N PHE A 13 25.64 -33.76 -11.24
CA PHE A 13 24.40 -33.33 -11.88
C PHE A 13 24.54 -33.12 -13.41
N GLY A 14 25.65 -32.49 -13.86
CA GLY A 14 25.83 -32.15 -15.28
C GLY A 14 25.96 -33.38 -16.18
N GLU A 15 26.72 -34.40 -15.77
CA GLU A 15 26.91 -35.63 -16.54
C GLU A 15 25.63 -36.45 -16.60
N ASN A 16 24.94 -36.58 -15.47
CA ASN A 16 23.71 -37.35 -15.40
C ASN A 16 22.54 -36.67 -16.17
N LEU A 17 22.52 -35.34 -16.23
CA LEU A 17 21.57 -34.61 -17.07
C LEU A 17 21.85 -34.83 -18.57
N GLN A 18 23.13 -34.85 -18.99
CA GLN A 18 23.47 -35.12 -20.39
C GLN A 18 23.15 -36.56 -20.81
N LYS A 19 23.40 -37.54 -19.92
CA LYS A 19 22.98 -38.92 -20.14
C LYS A 19 21.46 -39.02 -20.29
N LEU A 20 20.73 -38.43 -19.36
CA LEU A 20 19.27 -38.44 -19.39
C LEU A 20 18.70 -37.81 -20.67
N LYS A 21 19.28 -36.71 -21.13
CA LYS A 21 18.88 -36.06 -22.41
C LYS A 21 19.13 -36.97 -23.61
N ARG A 22 20.26 -37.70 -23.62
CA ARG A 22 20.57 -38.64 -24.69
C ARG A 22 19.63 -39.85 -24.69
N ASP A 23 19.43 -40.47 -23.52
CA ASP A 23 18.56 -41.61 -23.36
C ASP A 23 17.08 -41.27 -23.70
N ALA A 24 16.65 -40.09 -23.34
CA ALA A 24 15.32 -39.61 -23.71
C ALA A 24 15.18 -39.34 -25.22
N ALA A 25 16.22 -38.80 -25.86
CA ALA A 25 16.20 -38.60 -27.31
C ALA A 25 16.18 -39.90 -28.10
N GLU A 26 16.84 -40.94 -27.57
CA GLU A 26 16.83 -42.28 -28.17
C GLU A 26 15.49 -42.99 -27.94
N ALA A 27 14.90 -42.85 -26.75
CA ALA A 27 13.63 -43.51 -26.40
C ALA A 27 12.43 -42.85 -27.10
N PHE A 28 12.47 -41.54 -27.36
CA PHE A 28 11.34 -40.77 -27.93
C PHE A 28 11.79 -39.94 -29.17
N PRO A 29 12.17 -40.55 -30.29
CA PRO A 29 12.73 -39.84 -31.45
C PRO A 29 11.76 -38.88 -32.12
N ASN A 30 10.43 -39.02 -31.90
CA ASN A 30 9.40 -38.18 -32.49
C ASN A 30 8.77 -37.19 -31.51
N GLN A 31 9.28 -37.06 -30.28
CA GLN A 31 8.73 -36.15 -29.27
C GLN A 31 9.83 -35.24 -28.74
N THR A 32 9.52 -33.96 -28.63
CA THR A 32 10.41 -33.01 -27.97
C THR A 32 10.21 -33.11 -26.45
N VAL A 33 11.15 -33.81 -25.80
CA VAL A 33 11.18 -33.88 -24.34
C VAL A 33 11.91 -32.65 -23.80
N GLY A 34 11.15 -31.72 -23.20
CA GLY A 34 11.71 -30.53 -22.55
C GLY A 34 12.17 -30.87 -21.12
N PHE A 35 13.43 -30.57 -20.82
CA PHE A 35 13.97 -30.67 -19.44
C PHE A 35 14.06 -29.29 -18.82
N GLU A 36 13.29 -29.05 -17.77
CA GLU A 36 13.33 -27.82 -17.00
C GLU A 36 13.84 -28.11 -15.58
N SER A 37 14.74 -27.29 -15.10
CA SER A 37 15.17 -27.37 -13.70
C SER A 37 14.06 -26.83 -12.80
N LEU A 38 13.64 -27.63 -11.81
CA LEU A 38 12.65 -27.20 -10.82
C LEU A 38 13.16 -25.98 -10.03
N GLU A 39 14.46 -25.92 -9.72
CA GLU A 39 15.07 -24.76 -9.05
C GLU A 39 14.97 -23.49 -9.88
N GLN A 40 15.24 -23.55 -11.21
CA GLN A 40 15.10 -22.39 -12.08
C GLN A 40 13.64 -21.94 -12.17
N LYS A 41 12.72 -22.86 -12.32
CA LYS A 41 11.29 -22.56 -12.39
C LYS A 41 10.76 -21.96 -11.08
N MET A 42 11.23 -22.47 -9.94
CA MET A 42 10.95 -21.84 -8.65
C MET A 42 11.59 -20.46 -8.54
N ALA A 43 12.85 -20.28 -8.91
CA ALA A 43 13.53 -19.01 -8.87
C ALA A 43 12.84 -17.95 -9.74
N ASP A 44 12.39 -18.31 -10.94
CA ASP A 44 11.66 -17.43 -11.85
C ASP A 44 10.29 -17.04 -11.30
N SER A 45 9.58 -18.00 -10.68
CA SER A 45 8.31 -17.72 -9.99
C SER A 45 8.52 -16.78 -8.81
N TYR A 46 9.55 -16.98 -8.00
CA TYR A 46 9.89 -16.07 -6.89
C TYR A 46 10.30 -14.70 -7.39
N ASN A 47 10.99 -14.60 -8.51
CA ASN A 47 11.39 -13.32 -9.08
C ASN A 47 10.19 -12.52 -9.58
N SER A 48 9.24 -13.16 -10.24
CA SER A 48 7.98 -12.53 -10.68
C SER A 48 7.17 -11.98 -9.50
N VAL A 49 7.05 -12.75 -8.40
CA VAL A 49 6.39 -12.30 -7.17
C VAL A 49 7.11 -11.12 -6.53
N ARG A 50 8.46 -11.11 -6.53
CA ARG A 50 9.26 -9.99 -6.02
C ARG A 50 9.07 -8.72 -6.83
N VAL A 51 9.08 -8.82 -8.16
CA VAL A 51 8.87 -7.69 -9.07
C VAL A 51 7.48 -7.11 -8.84
N PHE A 52 6.45 -7.96 -8.81
CA PHE A 52 5.07 -7.55 -8.54
C PHE A 52 4.92 -6.84 -7.19
N ARG A 53 5.47 -7.43 -6.13
CA ARG A 53 5.48 -6.82 -4.79
C ARG A 53 6.14 -5.44 -4.79
N ASN A 54 7.31 -5.32 -5.41
CA ASN A 54 8.05 -4.05 -5.44
C ASN A 54 7.30 -2.98 -6.25
N ALA A 55 6.70 -3.35 -7.38
CA ALA A 55 5.87 -2.45 -8.17
C ALA A 55 4.65 -1.97 -7.38
N THR A 56 3.96 -2.87 -6.68
CA THR A 56 2.82 -2.53 -5.81
C THR A 56 3.22 -1.62 -4.67
N LEU A 57 4.36 -1.86 -4.02
CA LEU A 57 4.88 -0.98 -2.96
C LEU A 57 5.21 0.42 -3.48
N LEU A 58 5.85 0.52 -4.65
CA LEU A 58 6.14 1.82 -5.26
C LEU A 58 4.85 2.58 -5.60
N ALA A 59 3.86 1.90 -6.17
CA ALA A 59 2.55 2.49 -6.46
C ALA A 59 1.85 2.96 -5.18
N ALA A 60 1.87 2.16 -4.10
CA ALA A 60 1.29 2.52 -2.82
C ALA A 60 1.95 3.76 -2.21
N ILE A 61 3.29 3.85 -2.26
CA ILE A 61 4.04 5.02 -1.80
C ILE A 61 3.67 6.26 -2.63
N ALA A 62 3.59 6.15 -3.95
CA ALA A 62 3.22 7.26 -4.82
C ALA A 62 1.79 7.77 -4.52
N ILE A 63 0.83 6.85 -4.35
CA ILE A 63 -0.55 7.19 -3.97
C ILE A 63 -0.59 7.88 -2.61
N LEU A 64 0.19 7.40 -1.63
CA LEU A 64 0.29 8.02 -0.32
C LEU A 64 0.78 9.48 -0.42
N PHE A 65 1.83 9.74 -1.19
CA PHE A 65 2.34 11.10 -1.41
C PHE A 65 1.28 12.01 -2.04
N ILE A 66 0.61 11.55 -3.10
CA ILE A 66 -0.45 12.33 -3.77
C ILE A 66 -1.58 12.64 -2.78
N THR A 67 -1.98 11.67 -1.97
CA THR A 67 -3.04 11.84 -0.97
C THR A 67 -2.64 12.86 0.10
N LEU A 68 -1.39 12.80 0.60
CA LEU A 68 -0.88 13.77 1.57
C LEU A 68 -0.80 15.18 0.99
N MET A 69 -0.38 15.33 -0.28
CA MET A 69 -0.38 16.64 -0.95
C MET A 69 -1.80 17.19 -1.09
N GLY A 70 -2.76 16.35 -1.48
CA GLY A 70 -4.18 16.72 -1.55
C GLY A 70 -4.74 17.14 -0.19
N LEU A 71 -4.40 16.39 0.88
CA LEU A 71 -4.82 16.70 2.23
C LEU A 71 -4.25 18.05 2.71
N ILE A 72 -2.99 18.34 2.42
CA ILE A 72 -2.37 19.63 2.73
C ILE A 72 -3.10 20.77 2.01
N GLY A 73 -3.44 20.59 0.74
CA GLY A 73 -4.22 21.55 -0.03
C GLY A 73 -5.60 21.79 0.59
N TYR A 74 -6.30 20.73 0.94
CA TYR A 74 -7.60 20.78 1.61
C TYR A 74 -7.53 21.54 2.94
N ILE A 75 -6.56 21.25 3.80
CA ILE A 75 -6.40 21.93 5.09
C ILE A 75 -6.13 23.44 4.88
N ASN A 76 -5.31 23.81 3.90
CA ASN A 76 -5.02 25.21 3.61
C ASN A 76 -6.29 25.96 3.14
N ASP A 77 -7.10 25.34 2.26
CA ASP A 77 -8.36 25.93 1.79
C ASP A 77 -9.37 26.08 2.94
N GLU A 78 -9.51 25.06 3.78
CA GLU A 78 -10.42 25.09 4.93
C GLU A 78 -10.01 26.15 5.97
N LEU A 79 -8.71 26.31 6.22
CA LEU A 79 -8.20 27.37 7.09
C LEU A 79 -8.47 28.76 6.54
N GLN A 80 -8.36 28.96 5.22
CA GLN A 80 -8.69 30.24 4.58
C GLN A 80 -10.18 30.54 4.69
N ARG A 81 -11.04 29.57 4.43
CA ARG A 81 -12.49 29.73 4.52
C ARG A 81 -12.94 30.11 5.93
N ARG A 82 -12.32 29.52 6.94
CA ARG A 82 -12.65 29.74 8.36
C ARG A 82 -11.80 30.82 9.02
N SER A 83 -10.95 31.51 8.29
CA SER A 83 -10.02 32.50 8.86
C SER A 83 -10.70 33.58 9.71
N LYS A 84 -11.87 34.07 9.27
CA LYS A 84 -12.66 35.07 10.02
C LYS A 84 -13.22 34.49 11.33
N GLU A 85 -13.76 33.28 11.30
CA GLU A 85 -14.28 32.58 12.49
C GLU A 85 -13.15 32.31 13.49
N ILE A 86 -11.99 31.82 13.01
CA ILE A 86 -10.79 31.57 13.80
C ILE A 86 -10.29 32.88 14.45
N ALA A 87 -10.28 33.98 13.69
CA ALA A 87 -9.85 35.27 14.21
C ALA A 87 -10.77 35.78 15.32
N ILE A 88 -12.10 35.69 15.13
CA ILE A 88 -13.11 36.10 16.16
C ILE A 88 -12.94 35.25 17.42
N ARG A 89 -12.76 33.94 17.30
CA ARG A 89 -12.53 33.05 18.45
C ARG A 89 -11.23 33.40 19.19
N LYS A 90 -10.15 33.69 18.45
CA LYS A 90 -8.86 34.11 19.04
C LYS A 90 -8.96 35.43 19.79
N VAL A 91 -9.68 36.43 19.27
CA VAL A 91 -9.93 37.72 19.96
C VAL A 91 -10.73 37.50 21.24
N ASN A 92 -11.67 36.54 21.26
CA ASN A 92 -12.43 36.14 22.42
C ASN A 92 -11.66 35.23 23.42
N GLY A 93 -10.32 35.02 23.20
CA GLY A 93 -9.49 34.29 24.14
C GLY A 93 -9.48 32.77 23.91
N ALA A 94 -9.96 32.27 22.78
CA ALA A 94 -9.87 30.84 22.49
C ALA A 94 -8.43 30.41 22.30
N GLU A 95 -8.05 29.32 22.98
CA GLU A 95 -6.75 28.71 22.86
C GLU A 95 -6.57 28.06 21.46
N SER A 96 -5.34 28.03 20.96
CA SER A 96 -5.00 27.41 19.68
C SER A 96 -5.41 25.93 19.62
N PHE A 97 -5.48 25.25 20.78
CA PHE A 97 -5.90 23.86 20.91
C PHE A 97 -7.37 23.64 20.49
N VAL A 98 -8.29 24.56 20.86
CA VAL A 98 -9.71 24.46 20.50
C VAL A 98 -9.90 24.53 18.99
N ILE A 99 -9.12 25.38 18.31
CA ILE A 99 -9.14 25.49 16.84
C ILE A 99 -8.62 24.21 16.19
N LEU A 100 -7.55 23.65 16.77
CA LEU A 100 -6.96 22.41 16.29
C LEU A 100 -7.92 21.23 16.43
N GLU A 101 -8.59 21.10 17.58
CA GLU A 101 -9.57 20.04 17.83
C GLU A 101 -10.72 20.09 16.83
N MET A 102 -11.25 21.27 16.54
CA MET A 102 -12.33 21.47 15.56
C MET A 102 -11.89 21.00 14.15
N LEU A 103 -10.71 21.40 13.70
CA LEU A 103 -10.19 21.00 12.38
C LEU A 103 -9.90 19.49 12.28
N VAL A 104 -9.34 18.91 13.35
CA VAL A 104 -9.11 17.46 13.42
C VAL A 104 -10.42 16.70 13.34
N GLN A 105 -11.44 17.12 14.08
CA GLN A 105 -12.76 16.49 14.04
C GLN A 105 -13.38 16.56 12.64
N ASP A 106 -13.35 17.70 11.98
CA ASP A 106 -13.92 17.85 10.64
C ASP A 106 -13.22 16.96 9.61
N VAL A 107 -11.88 16.89 9.64
CA VAL A 107 -11.12 16.01 8.75
C VAL A 107 -11.40 14.54 9.07
N LEU A 108 -11.52 14.16 10.34
CA LEU A 108 -11.84 12.79 10.73
C LEU A 108 -13.23 12.38 10.27
N TRP A 109 -14.24 13.28 10.39
CA TRP A 109 -15.59 12.99 9.91
C TRP A 109 -15.65 12.66 8.42
N ILE A 110 -14.80 13.29 7.61
CA ILE A 110 -14.71 13.04 6.17
C ILE A 110 -13.83 11.82 5.88
N SER A 111 -12.72 11.69 6.58
CA SER A 111 -11.72 10.63 6.31
C SER A 111 -12.14 9.26 6.82
N PHE A 112 -12.83 9.19 7.96
CA PHE A 112 -13.22 7.93 8.58
C PHE A 112 -14.09 7.04 7.67
N PRO A 113 -15.22 7.53 7.10
CA PRO A 113 -16.02 6.72 6.19
C PRO A 113 -15.25 6.32 4.92
N ALA A 114 -14.39 7.19 4.40
CA ALA A 114 -13.54 6.88 3.25
C ALA A 114 -12.53 5.76 3.55
N VAL A 115 -11.88 5.79 4.71
CA VAL A 115 -10.95 4.74 5.15
C VAL A 115 -11.68 3.42 5.37
N VAL A 116 -12.87 3.45 5.97
CA VAL A 116 -13.70 2.25 6.16
C VAL A 116 -14.10 1.65 4.80
N ALA A 117 -14.61 2.46 3.88
CA ALA A 117 -15.00 2.00 2.55
C ALA A 117 -13.79 1.44 1.77
N GLY A 118 -12.64 2.12 1.83
CA GLY A 118 -11.39 1.64 1.21
C GLY A 118 -10.91 0.32 1.80
N THR A 119 -10.99 0.17 3.12
CA THR A 119 -10.58 -1.07 3.81
C THR A 119 -11.50 -2.24 3.46
N LEU A 120 -12.82 -2.02 3.40
CA LEU A 120 -13.79 -3.03 2.98
C LEU A 120 -13.57 -3.43 1.52
N GLY A 121 -13.34 -2.45 0.64
CA GLY A 121 -13.01 -2.71 -0.76
C GLY A 121 -11.72 -3.51 -0.93
N ALA A 122 -10.67 -3.16 -0.19
CA ALA A 122 -9.40 -3.88 -0.19
C ALA A 122 -9.55 -5.31 0.33
N TRP A 123 -10.34 -5.53 1.37
CA TRP A 123 -10.65 -6.86 1.90
C TRP A 123 -11.39 -7.72 0.86
N TYR A 124 -12.41 -7.15 0.21
CA TYR A 124 -13.17 -7.84 -0.81
C TYR A 124 -12.32 -8.24 -2.02
N VAL A 125 -11.59 -7.28 -2.61
CA VAL A 125 -10.71 -7.52 -3.77
C VAL A 125 -9.57 -8.46 -3.42
N GLY A 126 -8.97 -8.28 -2.24
CA GLY A 126 -7.91 -9.15 -1.73
C GLY A 126 -8.39 -10.60 -1.55
N GLY A 127 -9.62 -10.80 -1.07
CA GLY A 127 -10.25 -12.11 -0.96
C GLY A 127 -10.36 -12.81 -2.32
N LEU A 128 -10.92 -12.11 -3.31
CA LEU A 128 -11.06 -12.65 -4.68
C LEU A 128 -9.71 -13.05 -5.30
N TRP A 129 -8.66 -12.30 -5.00
CA TRP A 129 -7.35 -12.62 -5.52
C TRP A 129 -6.70 -13.80 -4.80
N MET A 130 -6.91 -13.93 -3.50
CA MET A 130 -6.34 -15.04 -2.71
C MET A 130 -6.96 -16.40 -3.03
N GLU A 131 -8.19 -16.46 -3.54
CA GLU A 131 -8.80 -17.70 -4.01
C GLU A 131 -8.03 -18.38 -5.15
N GLN A 132 -7.17 -17.64 -5.85
CA GLN A 132 -6.32 -18.19 -6.92
C GLN A 132 -5.09 -18.92 -6.40
N PHE A 133 -4.77 -18.81 -5.10
CA PHE A 133 -3.60 -19.46 -4.51
C PHE A 133 -4.01 -20.71 -3.72
N ALA A 134 -3.31 -21.81 -3.96
CA ALA A 134 -3.57 -23.10 -3.33
C ALA A 134 -3.27 -23.12 -1.80
N VAL A 135 -2.53 -22.14 -1.30
CA VAL A 135 -2.19 -22.01 0.12
C VAL A 135 -2.74 -20.69 0.65
N THR A 136 -3.77 -20.78 1.46
CA THR A 136 -4.34 -19.60 2.14
C THR A 136 -3.56 -19.33 3.43
N VAL A 137 -3.06 -18.11 3.57
CA VAL A 137 -2.57 -17.60 4.85
C VAL A 137 -3.78 -17.37 5.74
N GLY A 138 -3.66 -17.62 7.04
CA GLY A 138 -4.75 -17.42 8.01
C GLY A 138 -5.43 -16.05 7.90
N SER A 139 -6.32 -15.71 8.83
CA SER A 139 -7.11 -14.48 8.76
C SER A 139 -6.26 -13.22 8.52
N LEU A 140 -6.50 -12.53 7.41
CA LEU A 140 -5.83 -11.29 7.03
C LEU A 140 -6.50 -10.03 7.62
N VAL A 141 -7.64 -10.20 8.28
CA VAL A 141 -8.40 -9.10 8.90
C VAL A 141 -7.53 -8.19 9.79
N PRO A 142 -6.68 -8.72 10.69
CA PRO A 142 -5.86 -7.85 11.54
C PRO A 142 -4.89 -6.95 10.74
N TYR A 143 -4.41 -7.41 9.59
CA TYR A 143 -3.53 -6.60 8.73
C TYR A 143 -4.29 -5.42 8.10
N TYR A 144 -5.51 -5.62 7.60
CA TYR A 144 -6.35 -4.55 7.05
C TYR A 144 -6.70 -3.51 8.11
N VAL A 145 -7.05 -3.95 9.32
CA VAL A 145 -7.33 -3.05 10.46
C VAL A 145 -6.08 -2.26 10.85
N CYS A 146 -4.93 -2.91 10.93
CA CYS A 146 -3.67 -2.24 11.23
C CYS A 146 -3.35 -1.14 10.21
N VAL A 147 -3.48 -1.43 8.92
CA VAL A 147 -3.25 -0.44 7.85
C VAL A 147 -4.23 0.72 7.95
N ALA A 148 -5.52 0.46 8.21
CA ALA A 148 -6.53 1.51 8.39
C ALA A 148 -6.18 2.43 9.56
N ILE A 149 -5.74 1.89 10.69
CA ILE A 149 -5.30 2.67 11.86
C ILE A 149 -4.06 3.52 11.52
N VAL A 150 -3.07 2.95 10.84
CA VAL A 150 -1.87 3.68 10.42
C VAL A 150 -2.22 4.85 9.50
N VAL A 151 -3.12 4.65 8.54
CA VAL A 151 -3.58 5.71 7.64
C VAL A 151 -4.29 6.82 8.42
N LEU A 152 -5.18 6.50 9.36
CA LEU A 152 -5.84 7.50 10.21
C LEU A 152 -4.84 8.29 11.06
N ILE A 153 -3.84 7.63 11.65
CA ILE A 153 -2.78 8.28 12.42
C ILE A 153 -1.98 9.25 11.52
N LEU A 154 -1.66 8.86 10.30
CA LEU A 154 -0.96 9.72 9.34
C LEU A 154 -1.78 10.95 8.98
N ILE A 155 -3.09 10.79 8.73
CA ILE A 155 -4.01 11.91 8.46
C ILE A 155 -4.03 12.88 9.64
N VAL A 156 -4.27 12.40 10.85
CA VAL A 156 -4.31 13.21 12.07
C VAL A 156 -2.98 13.93 12.30
N SER A 157 -1.86 13.23 12.16
CA SER A 157 -0.52 13.81 12.31
C SER A 157 -0.27 14.94 11.31
N CYS A 158 -0.72 14.78 10.07
CA CYS A 158 -0.60 15.80 9.02
C CYS A 158 -1.44 17.04 9.37
N VAL A 159 -2.69 16.84 9.81
CA VAL A 159 -3.57 17.95 10.25
C VAL A 159 -2.97 18.71 11.41
N ILE A 160 -2.54 18.00 12.45
CA ILE A 160 -1.92 18.60 13.64
C ILE A 160 -0.70 19.41 13.25
N SER A 161 0.22 18.84 12.47
CA SER A 161 1.46 19.49 12.06
C SER A 161 1.22 20.78 11.29
N LYS A 162 0.23 20.79 10.41
CA LYS A 162 -0.12 21.97 9.61
C LYS A 162 -0.85 23.02 10.43
N THR A 163 -1.85 22.62 11.19
CA THR A 163 -2.65 23.54 12.00
C THR A 163 -1.84 24.18 13.11
N TRP A 164 -0.96 23.41 13.78
CA TRP A 164 -0.08 23.92 14.82
C TRP A 164 0.83 25.03 14.31
N ARG A 165 1.40 24.86 13.12
CA ARG A 165 2.24 25.87 12.51
C ARG A 165 1.49 27.19 12.25
N ILE A 166 0.27 27.10 11.71
CA ILE A 166 -0.55 28.27 11.37
C ILE A 166 -1.15 28.90 12.65
N ALA A 167 -1.54 28.08 13.63
CA ALA A 167 -2.05 28.59 14.91
C ALA A 167 -1.00 29.36 15.71
N ASN A 168 0.28 29.09 15.52
CA ASN A 168 1.39 29.81 16.12
C ASN A 168 1.95 30.97 15.29
N GLU A 169 1.49 31.13 14.03
CA GLU A 169 1.82 32.33 13.24
C GLU A 169 1.09 33.56 13.78
N ASN A 170 1.83 34.67 13.81
CA ASN A 170 1.37 35.94 14.42
C ASN A 170 0.15 36.49 13.67
N PRO A 171 -1.02 36.68 14.31
CA PRO A 171 -2.26 37.11 13.64
C PRO A 171 -2.19 38.49 12.97
N VAL A 172 -1.18 39.29 13.28
CA VAL A 172 -0.98 40.63 12.70
C VAL A 172 -0.65 40.60 11.21
N LYS A 173 -0.11 39.50 10.69
CA LYS A 173 0.22 39.39 9.25
C LYS A 173 -1.01 39.10 8.38
N SER A 174 -2.02 38.43 8.88
CA SER A 174 -3.23 38.08 8.12
C SER A 174 -4.21 39.23 7.97
N ILE A 175 -4.11 40.27 8.81
CA ILE A 175 -4.99 41.47 8.74
C ILE A 175 -4.41 42.53 7.79
N LYS A 176 -3.09 42.50 7.48
CA LYS A 176 -2.39 43.49 6.68
C LYS A 176 -2.33 43.18 5.17
N SER A 177 -2.95 42.09 4.72
CA SER A 177 -2.93 41.67 3.31
C SER A 177 -4.24 41.92 2.54
N GLU A 178 -5.06 42.85 3.01
CA GLU A 178 -6.13 43.51 2.21
C GLU A 178 -5.74 44.89 1.77
#